data_2b80a2af5b18dbb9cfbfdddaed3cba52
#
_entry.id   2b80a2af5b18dbb9cfbfdddaed3cba52
#
_cell.length_a   1.000
_cell.length_b   1.000
_cell.length_c   1.000
_cell.angle_alpha   90.00
_cell.angle_beta   90.00
_cell.angle_gamma   90.00
#
_symmetry.space_group_name_H-M   'P 1'
#
loop_
_entity.id
_entity.type
_entity.pdbx_description
1 polymer ?
#
loop_
_entity_poly.entity_id
_entity_poly.type
_entity_poly.pdbx_seq_one_letter_code
_entity_poly.pdbx_strand_id
1 'polypeptide(L)'
;MNIFFRLEANKNIGYGHLYRCLYLSRGLLKINNKLNFFFLLETLSKDEKKIFLNFKNIKIINIKESFKKEVKVILKLIKNYKPVILIVDSYDINFNWEKKYSNNVKILAIDDLANRKHISDYLLDYSLNRNTENYSKLINKNSLNFLGSDFFLYDKNIPSYRKKSFNNQILCKTKTCIINFGGADNNNLLFSIVKNILRYKIFNNVFFYLVVGHNKDLYLKIYSLLENHLSRKHKFKLLNVVKNMPKIYSICDFAIGAAGVSAYERLMLGIPSIQIKAYNNQEYNYNEFLNSNLIIKLSNFSKINLLNAFSSLKEKKYKIFKLSFSLYCKNNYLFIYNLLFEN
;
A
#
# COMPACT_ATOMS: atom_id res chain seq x y z
N MET A 1 22.27 14.47 4.88
CA MET A 1 21.06 15.28 4.61
C MET A 1 19.89 14.69 5.39
N ASN A 2 19.07 15.53 6.02
CA ASN A 2 17.94 15.11 6.84
C ASN A 2 16.63 15.26 6.06
N ILE A 3 15.77 14.27 6.13
CA ILE A 3 14.45 14.23 5.50
C ILE A 3 13.42 13.95 6.58
N PHE A 4 12.39 14.76 6.65
CA PHE A 4 11.29 14.58 7.58
C PHE A 4 10.09 13.93 6.88
N PHE A 5 9.45 13.00 7.57
CA PHE A 5 8.17 12.42 7.18
C PHE A 5 7.13 12.73 8.25
N ARG A 6 6.05 13.41 7.93
CA ARG A 6 4.88 13.56 8.77
C ARG A 6 3.74 12.74 8.20
N LEU A 7 3.34 11.70 8.91
CA LEU A 7 2.30 10.78 8.47
C LEU A 7 1.52 10.23 9.65
N GLU A 8 0.42 9.56 9.35
CA GLU A 8 -0.40 8.85 10.30
C GLU A 8 -0.33 7.35 10.06
N ALA A 9 -0.21 6.60 11.15
CA ALA A 9 -0.23 5.15 11.12
C ALA A 9 -0.71 4.61 12.47
N ASN A 10 -1.87 4.03 12.48
CA ASN A 10 -2.44 3.36 13.64
C ASN A 10 -3.43 2.27 13.19
N LYS A 11 -3.97 1.52 14.13
CA LYS A 11 -4.92 0.43 13.85
C LYS A 11 -6.20 0.91 13.14
N ASN A 12 -6.62 2.16 13.35
CA ASN A 12 -7.87 2.68 12.78
C ASN A 12 -7.67 3.14 11.33
N ILE A 13 -6.58 3.85 11.05
CA ILE A 13 -6.23 4.38 9.71
C ILE A 13 -5.59 3.29 8.86
N GLY A 14 -4.91 2.33 9.50
CA GLY A 14 -4.09 1.32 8.84
C GLY A 14 -2.63 1.75 8.68
N TYR A 15 -1.86 0.93 7.98
CA TYR A 15 -0.41 1.12 7.85
C TYR A 15 0.04 1.43 6.42
N GLY A 16 -0.89 1.74 5.52
CA GLY A 16 -0.59 2.04 4.11
C GLY A 16 0.36 3.22 3.94
N HIS A 17 0.08 4.34 4.62
CA HIS A 17 0.91 5.55 4.64
C HIS A 17 2.33 5.25 5.17
N LEU A 18 2.40 4.49 6.27
CA LEU A 18 3.69 4.10 6.84
C LEU A 18 4.52 3.26 5.86
N TYR A 19 3.94 2.24 5.25
CA TYR A 19 4.69 1.39 4.33
C TYR A 19 5.14 2.13 3.09
N ARG A 20 4.32 2.99 2.48
CA ARG A 20 4.74 3.75 1.30
C ARG A 20 5.84 4.76 1.62
N CYS A 21 5.81 5.43 2.77
CA CYS A 21 6.89 6.29 3.24
C CYS A 21 8.18 5.50 3.55
N LEU A 22 8.06 4.31 4.12
CA LEU A 22 9.20 3.41 4.34
C LEU A 22 9.79 2.89 3.01
N TYR A 23 8.98 2.63 2.02
CA TYR A 23 9.46 2.24 0.68
C TYR A 23 10.20 3.41 0.01
N LEU A 24 9.65 4.62 0.10
CA LEU A 24 10.32 5.82 -0.40
C LEU A 24 11.67 6.05 0.28
N SER A 25 11.71 6.05 1.63
CA SER A 25 12.97 6.23 2.38
C SER A 25 14.02 5.20 1.99
N ARG A 26 13.63 3.93 1.81
CA ARG A 26 14.53 2.85 1.42
C ARG A 26 14.99 2.97 -0.04
N GLY A 27 14.12 3.42 -0.92
CA GLY A 27 14.46 3.70 -2.32
C GLY A 27 15.50 4.81 -2.43
N LEU A 28 15.27 5.93 -1.76
CA LEU A 28 16.21 7.07 -1.71
C LEU A 28 17.56 6.71 -1.05
N LEU A 29 17.53 5.90 0.02
CA LEU A 29 18.75 5.45 0.71
C LEU A 29 19.66 4.58 -0.17
N LYS A 30 19.12 3.85 -1.15
CA LYS A 30 19.90 3.09 -2.12
C LYS A 30 20.68 3.98 -3.09
N ILE A 31 20.16 5.16 -3.38
CA ILE A 31 20.77 6.13 -4.28
C ILE A 31 21.79 6.95 -3.51
N ASN A 32 21.44 7.43 -2.31
CA ASN A 32 22.31 8.22 -1.46
C ASN A 32 22.29 7.69 -0.02
N ASN A 33 23.35 7.00 0.39
CA ASN A 33 23.46 6.36 1.70
C ASN A 33 23.73 7.34 2.87
N LYS A 34 23.95 8.63 2.57
CA LYS A 34 24.14 9.71 3.56
C LYS A 34 22.83 10.35 4.03
N LEU A 35 21.67 9.88 3.54
CA LEU A 35 20.37 10.37 3.95
C LEU A 35 19.98 9.84 5.34
N ASN A 36 19.41 10.71 6.16
CA ASN A 36 18.81 10.38 7.46
C ASN A 36 17.33 10.73 7.43
N PHE A 37 16.50 9.84 7.94
CA PHE A 37 15.05 9.97 7.91
C PHE A 37 14.49 10.12 9.31
N PHE A 38 13.62 11.09 9.50
CA PHE A 38 12.94 11.37 10.75
C PHE A 38 11.44 11.21 10.56
N PHE A 39 10.87 10.18 11.17
CA PHE A 39 9.44 9.90 11.09
C PHE A 39 8.72 10.56 12.26
N LEU A 40 7.95 11.60 11.96
CA LEU A 40 7.13 12.36 12.89
C LEU A 40 5.75 11.69 12.97
N LEU A 41 5.53 10.93 14.03
CA LEU A 41 4.37 10.05 14.19
C LEU A 41 3.72 10.27 15.55
N GLU A 42 2.45 9.94 15.65
CA GLU A 42 1.82 9.69 16.95
C GLU A 42 2.52 8.53 17.68
N THR A 43 2.21 8.38 18.97
CA THR A 43 2.85 7.34 19.79
C THR A 43 2.50 5.94 19.25
N LEU A 44 3.54 5.23 18.81
CA LEU A 44 3.43 3.85 18.35
C LEU A 44 3.53 2.86 19.52
N SER A 45 2.76 1.80 19.47
CA SER A 45 2.90 0.62 20.34
C SER A 45 4.25 -0.09 20.13
N LYS A 46 4.61 -0.97 21.07
CA LYS A 46 5.84 -1.78 20.93
C LYS A 46 5.86 -2.64 19.66
N ASP A 47 4.70 -3.19 19.27
CA ASP A 47 4.61 -4.04 18.07
C ASP A 47 4.72 -3.21 16.78
N GLU A 48 4.16 -2.01 16.75
CA GLU A 48 4.30 -1.08 15.61
C GLU A 48 5.73 -0.59 15.42
N LYS A 49 6.46 -0.35 16.49
CA LYS A 49 7.89 0.01 16.43
C LYS A 49 8.74 -1.08 15.78
N LYS A 50 8.34 -2.34 15.86
CA LYS A 50 9.04 -3.47 15.21
C LYS A 50 9.05 -3.34 13.68
N ILE A 51 8.10 -2.62 13.07
CA ILE A 51 8.09 -2.36 11.62
C ILE A 51 9.38 -1.68 11.19
N PHE A 52 9.93 -0.80 12.03
CA PHE A 52 11.13 0.00 11.72
C PHE A 52 12.46 -0.75 11.92
N LEU A 53 12.48 -1.90 12.62
CA LEU A 53 13.72 -2.61 12.96
C LEU A 53 14.57 -3.02 11.75
N ASN A 54 13.96 -3.17 10.59
CA ASN A 54 14.64 -3.57 9.35
C ASN A 54 15.02 -2.37 8.45
N PHE A 55 14.86 -1.12 8.96
CA PHE A 55 15.15 0.09 8.21
C PHE A 55 16.33 0.82 8.84
N LYS A 56 17.33 1.13 8.02
CA LYS A 56 18.53 1.89 8.44
C LYS A 56 18.27 3.39 8.36
N ASN A 57 19.03 4.17 9.11
CA ASN A 57 19.04 5.62 9.11
C ASN A 57 17.66 6.26 9.43
N ILE A 58 16.80 5.55 10.19
CA ILE A 58 15.49 6.05 10.59
C ILE A 58 15.49 6.38 12.07
N LYS A 59 15.03 7.59 12.40
CA LYS A 59 14.70 8.03 13.76
C LYS A 59 13.23 8.34 13.87
N ILE A 60 12.55 7.77 14.87
CA ILE A 60 11.15 8.04 15.16
C ILE A 60 11.10 9.17 16.18
N ILE A 61 10.29 10.19 15.89
CA ILE A 61 9.99 11.29 16.81
C ILE A 61 8.48 11.24 17.10
N ASN A 62 8.14 11.01 18.36
CA ASN A 62 6.74 10.99 18.77
C ASN A 62 6.20 12.42 18.84
N ILE A 63 5.16 12.69 18.07
CA ILE A 63 4.36 13.91 18.13
C ILE A 63 3.09 13.57 18.91
N LYS A 64 3.00 14.05 20.14
CA LYS A 64 1.85 13.81 21.02
C LYS A 64 0.70 14.79 20.80
N GLU A 65 0.97 15.85 20.07
CA GLU A 65 0.05 16.94 19.82
C GLU A 65 -0.84 16.67 18.60
N SER A 66 -2.09 17.15 18.65
CA SER A 66 -2.95 17.17 17.47
C SER A 66 -2.37 18.05 16.36
N PHE A 67 -2.77 17.86 15.11
CA PHE A 67 -2.34 18.67 13.94
C PHE A 67 -2.40 20.19 14.18
N LYS A 68 -3.35 20.66 14.99
CA LYS A 68 -3.48 22.08 15.31
C LYS A 68 -2.38 22.59 16.26
N LYS A 69 -1.91 21.73 17.17
CA LYS A 69 -0.94 22.10 18.24
C LYS A 69 0.49 21.75 17.93
N GLU A 70 0.75 20.82 17.01
CA GLU A 70 2.10 20.33 16.70
C GLU A 70 3.01 21.35 15.98
N VAL A 71 2.44 22.48 15.48
CA VAL A 71 3.17 23.48 14.67
C VAL A 71 4.44 23.96 15.35
N LYS A 72 4.34 24.37 16.61
CA LYS A 72 5.52 24.86 17.37
C LYS A 72 6.59 23.78 17.51
N VAL A 73 6.18 22.52 17.72
CA VAL A 73 7.09 21.39 17.88
C VAL A 73 7.82 21.13 16.56
N ILE A 74 7.08 21.03 15.45
CA ILE A 74 7.66 20.76 14.12
C ILE A 74 8.59 21.90 13.68
N LEU A 75 8.20 23.18 13.85
CA LEU A 75 9.07 24.31 13.53
C LEU A 75 10.38 24.28 14.34
N LYS A 76 10.32 23.92 15.64
CA LYS A 76 11.53 23.73 16.46
C LYS A 76 12.39 22.59 15.92
N LEU A 77 11.79 21.50 15.50
CA LEU A 77 12.52 20.38 14.89
C LEU A 77 13.15 20.78 13.55
N ILE A 78 12.45 21.50 12.69
CA ILE A 78 12.97 22.04 11.42
C ILE A 78 14.19 22.93 11.68
N LYS A 79 14.11 23.86 12.65
CA LYS A 79 15.22 24.74 13.02
C LYS A 79 16.45 23.94 13.50
N ASN A 80 16.22 22.90 14.33
CA ASN A 80 17.31 22.13 14.94
C ASN A 80 17.98 21.14 13.98
N TYR A 81 17.18 20.45 13.16
CA TYR A 81 17.66 19.38 12.27
C TYR A 81 17.90 19.83 10.84
N LYS A 82 17.39 21.01 10.45
CA LYS A 82 17.51 21.59 9.10
C LYS A 82 17.22 20.57 7.99
N PRO A 83 16.02 19.97 7.95
CA PRO A 83 15.68 19.02 6.91
C PRO A 83 15.66 19.72 5.56
N VAL A 84 16.09 19.01 4.51
CA VAL A 84 16.05 19.51 3.13
C VAL A 84 14.64 19.47 2.57
N ILE A 85 13.81 18.54 3.07
CA ILE A 85 12.42 18.38 2.67
C ILE A 85 11.57 17.79 3.82
N LEU A 86 10.32 18.23 3.88
CA LEU A 86 9.25 17.66 4.71
C LEU A 86 8.26 16.92 3.82
N ILE A 87 8.24 15.61 3.91
CA ILE A 87 7.30 14.74 3.19
C ILE A 87 6.07 14.54 4.07
N VAL A 88 4.90 14.83 3.53
CA VAL A 88 3.62 14.72 4.24
C VAL A 88 2.73 13.66 3.60
N ASP A 89 2.16 12.77 4.42
CA ASP A 89 1.32 11.66 3.98
C ASP A 89 0.19 11.41 4.98
N SER A 90 -0.87 12.17 4.85
CA SER A 90 -2.08 12.08 5.68
C SER A 90 -3.26 12.69 4.96
N TYR A 91 -4.44 12.12 5.14
CA TYR A 91 -5.69 12.66 4.58
C TYR A 91 -6.16 13.94 5.30
N ASP A 92 -5.69 14.19 6.52
CA ASP A 92 -6.04 15.37 7.32
C ASP A 92 -5.11 16.56 7.08
N ILE A 93 -3.98 16.35 6.40
CA ILE A 93 -3.06 17.42 6.01
C ILE A 93 -3.53 18.06 4.69
N ASN A 94 -3.58 19.39 4.69
CA ASN A 94 -4.01 20.19 3.55
C ASN A 94 -3.24 21.52 3.46
N PHE A 95 -3.61 22.35 2.49
CA PHE A 95 -3.05 23.69 2.26
C PHE A 95 -2.81 24.49 3.55
N ASN A 96 -3.80 24.55 4.47
CA ASN A 96 -3.69 25.36 5.68
C ASN A 96 -2.64 24.84 6.66
N TRP A 97 -2.43 23.53 6.69
CA TRP A 97 -1.38 22.92 7.49
C TRP A 97 -0.01 23.13 6.84
N GLU A 98 0.12 22.86 5.56
CA GLU A 98 1.36 23.00 4.78
C GLU A 98 1.87 24.44 4.78
N LYS A 99 0.97 25.43 4.66
CA LYS A 99 1.30 26.87 4.67
C LYS A 99 2.08 27.31 5.92
N LYS A 100 1.94 26.59 7.03
CA LYS A 100 2.66 26.92 8.28
C LYS A 100 4.16 26.62 8.20
N TYR A 101 4.56 25.79 7.24
CA TYR A 101 5.95 25.31 7.09
C TYR A 101 6.59 25.68 5.75
N SER A 102 5.81 26.06 4.75
CA SER A 102 6.27 26.30 3.37
C SER A 102 7.37 27.36 3.24
N ASN A 103 7.45 28.32 4.16
CA ASN A 103 8.54 29.30 4.19
C ASN A 103 9.82 28.79 4.89
N ASN A 104 9.79 27.62 5.50
CA ASN A 104 10.89 27.09 6.34
C ASN A 104 11.54 25.85 5.76
N VAL A 105 10.82 25.10 4.94
CA VAL A 105 11.28 23.83 4.35
C VAL A 105 10.47 23.51 3.10
N LYS A 106 11.09 22.92 2.07
CA LYS A 106 10.38 22.39 0.92
C LYS A 106 9.45 21.24 1.33
N ILE A 107 8.26 21.16 0.71
CA ILE A 107 7.23 20.17 1.06
C ILE A 107 7.00 19.26 -0.14
N LEU A 108 7.00 17.94 0.09
CA LEU A 108 6.44 16.93 -0.81
C LEU A 108 5.16 16.39 -0.20
N ALA A 109 4.01 16.64 -0.84
CA ALA A 109 2.74 16.01 -0.46
C ALA A 109 2.58 14.67 -1.20
N ILE A 110 2.32 13.58 -0.44
CA ILE A 110 1.85 12.32 -1.01
C ILE A 110 0.32 12.33 -0.89
N ASP A 111 -0.36 12.32 -2.04
CA ASP A 111 -1.82 12.32 -2.12
C ASP A 111 -2.28 11.23 -3.10
N ASP A 112 -3.42 10.62 -2.84
CA ASP A 112 -4.05 9.63 -3.72
C ASP A 112 -5.57 9.86 -3.87
N LEU A 113 -6.07 10.99 -3.34
CA LEU A 113 -7.48 11.35 -3.40
C LEU A 113 -7.79 12.44 -4.43
N ALA A 114 -6.86 13.39 -4.66
CA ALA A 114 -7.05 14.56 -5.51
C ALA A 114 -8.35 15.34 -5.18
N ASN A 115 -8.62 15.58 -3.89
CA ASN A 115 -9.85 16.19 -3.41
C ASN A 115 -9.64 17.40 -2.50
N ARG A 116 -8.38 17.83 -2.27
CA ARG A 116 -8.03 18.95 -1.41
C ARG A 116 -6.87 19.77 -1.98
N LYS A 117 -6.79 21.04 -1.58
CA LYS A 117 -5.73 21.94 -2.01
C LYS A 117 -4.43 21.70 -1.25
N HIS A 118 -3.31 21.85 -1.97
CA HIS A 118 -1.93 21.77 -1.47
C HIS A 118 -1.15 23.05 -1.82
N ILE A 119 -0.16 23.41 -1.00
CA ILE A 119 0.82 24.47 -1.29
C ILE A 119 2.24 23.89 -1.42
N SER A 120 2.33 22.58 -1.52
CA SER A 120 3.57 21.84 -1.60
C SER A 120 4.39 22.20 -2.83
N ASP A 121 5.73 22.17 -2.70
CA ASP A 121 6.68 22.31 -3.82
C ASP A 121 6.62 21.10 -4.76
N TYR A 122 6.34 19.93 -4.20
CA TYR A 122 6.24 18.67 -4.91
C TYR A 122 4.95 17.94 -4.54
N LEU A 123 4.34 17.28 -5.52
CA LEU A 123 3.19 16.41 -5.31
C LEU A 123 3.47 15.02 -5.88
N LEU A 124 3.22 13.97 -5.10
CA LEU A 124 3.32 12.58 -5.52
C LEU A 124 1.95 11.90 -5.42
N ASP A 125 1.35 11.56 -6.56
CA ASP A 125 0.19 10.68 -6.65
C ASP A 125 0.44 9.59 -7.69
N TYR A 126 0.77 8.42 -7.22
CA TYR A 126 1.06 7.25 -8.06
C TYR A 126 -0.19 6.47 -8.50
N SER A 127 -1.39 6.99 -8.25
CA SER A 127 -2.63 6.33 -8.66
C SER A 127 -2.66 6.14 -10.19
N LEU A 128 -3.19 5.00 -10.61
CA LEU A 128 -3.27 4.67 -12.04
C LEU A 128 -4.06 5.74 -12.80
N ASN A 129 -3.58 6.14 -13.98
CA ASN A 129 -4.17 7.17 -14.82
C ASN A 129 -4.29 8.57 -14.20
N ARG A 130 -3.62 8.80 -13.06
CA ARG A 130 -3.55 10.14 -12.47
C ARG A 130 -2.74 11.07 -13.37
N ASN A 131 -3.25 12.27 -13.61
CA ASN A 131 -2.62 13.26 -14.49
C ASN A 131 -2.77 14.68 -13.92
N THR A 132 -2.20 15.67 -14.62
CA THR A 132 -2.17 17.07 -14.20
C THR A 132 -3.56 17.73 -14.13
N GLU A 133 -4.52 17.27 -14.94
CA GLU A 133 -5.88 17.81 -14.92
C GLU A 133 -6.57 17.57 -13.58
N ASN A 134 -6.32 16.41 -12.95
CA ASN A 134 -6.87 16.06 -11.64
C ASN A 134 -6.46 17.06 -10.55
N TYR A 135 -5.31 17.72 -10.73
CA TYR A 135 -4.73 18.65 -9.77
C TYR A 135 -4.72 20.12 -10.22
N SER A 136 -5.26 20.45 -11.39
CA SER A 136 -5.19 21.79 -12.00
C SER A 136 -5.67 22.95 -11.10
N LYS A 137 -6.62 22.68 -10.19
CA LYS A 137 -7.18 23.65 -9.22
C LYS A 137 -6.74 23.38 -7.77
N LEU A 138 -5.92 22.37 -7.56
CA LEU A 138 -5.60 21.85 -6.22
C LEU A 138 -4.15 22.14 -5.80
N ILE A 139 -3.28 22.50 -6.73
CA ILE A 139 -1.87 22.78 -6.47
C ILE A 139 -1.43 24.12 -7.07
N ASN A 140 -0.28 24.62 -6.63
CA ASN A 140 0.35 25.80 -7.23
C ASN A 140 0.88 25.47 -8.63
N LYS A 141 0.89 26.45 -9.52
CA LYS A 141 1.43 26.32 -10.89
C LYS A 141 2.91 25.91 -10.95
N ASN A 142 3.68 26.27 -9.91
CA ASN A 142 5.11 25.96 -9.80
C ASN A 142 5.39 24.63 -9.09
N SER A 143 4.38 23.90 -8.67
CA SER A 143 4.56 22.58 -8.02
C SER A 143 4.99 21.55 -9.06
N LEU A 144 6.05 20.81 -8.76
CA LEU A 144 6.50 19.68 -9.60
C LEU A 144 5.73 18.42 -9.21
N ASN A 145 5.21 17.71 -10.21
CA ASN A 145 4.26 16.63 -10.00
C ASN A 145 4.81 15.29 -10.46
N PHE A 146 4.73 14.29 -9.58
CA PHE A 146 5.01 12.87 -9.85
C PHE A 146 3.68 12.13 -9.92
N LEU A 147 3.08 12.04 -11.10
CA LEU A 147 1.74 11.51 -11.29
C LEU A 147 1.74 10.20 -12.08
N GLY A 148 0.88 9.27 -11.66
CA GLY A 148 0.69 7.99 -12.33
C GLY A 148 1.55 6.85 -11.82
N SER A 149 1.30 5.66 -12.38
CA SER A 149 1.86 4.38 -11.93
C SER A 149 3.39 4.29 -12.00
N ASP A 150 4.06 5.11 -12.79
CA ASP A 150 5.52 5.13 -12.91
C ASP A 150 6.21 5.55 -11.62
N PHE A 151 5.50 6.25 -10.74
CA PHE A 151 5.99 6.72 -9.45
C PHE A 151 5.55 5.85 -8.28
N PHE A 152 4.99 4.67 -8.51
CA PHE A 152 4.53 3.79 -7.46
C PHE A 152 5.65 3.42 -6.47
N LEU A 153 5.35 3.54 -5.17
CA LEU A 153 6.26 3.23 -4.08
C LEU A 153 6.08 1.76 -3.66
N TYR A 154 7.10 0.92 -3.85
CA TYR A 154 7.00 -0.52 -3.65
C TYR A 154 8.10 -1.11 -2.77
N ASP A 155 7.85 -2.30 -2.22
CA ASP A 155 8.84 -3.06 -1.45
C ASP A 155 10.08 -3.38 -2.29
N LYS A 156 11.27 -3.20 -1.70
CA LYS A 156 12.56 -3.44 -2.35
C LYS A 156 12.74 -4.85 -2.94
N ASN A 157 11.93 -5.79 -2.48
CA ASN A 157 12.01 -7.18 -2.92
C ASN A 157 11.18 -7.43 -4.19
N ILE A 158 10.29 -6.52 -4.60
CA ILE A 158 9.50 -6.66 -5.85
C ILE A 158 10.38 -7.06 -7.05
N PRO A 159 11.48 -6.34 -7.37
CA PRO A 159 12.32 -6.69 -8.51
C PRO A 159 12.85 -8.12 -8.47
N SER A 160 13.28 -8.58 -7.29
CA SER A 160 13.86 -9.93 -7.11
C SER A 160 12.86 -11.06 -7.34
N TYR A 161 11.57 -10.80 -7.12
CA TYR A 161 10.52 -11.82 -7.27
C TYR A 161 9.77 -11.74 -8.59
N ARG A 162 10.02 -10.74 -9.44
CA ARG A 162 9.32 -10.60 -10.73
C ARG A 162 9.53 -11.79 -11.64
N LYS A 163 10.78 -12.27 -11.84
CA LYS A 163 11.07 -13.45 -12.67
C LYS A 163 10.33 -14.69 -12.16
N LYS A 164 10.35 -14.91 -10.84
CA LYS A 164 9.64 -16.04 -10.22
C LYS A 164 8.14 -15.94 -10.42
N SER A 165 7.57 -14.76 -10.19
CA SER A 165 6.14 -14.50 -10.40
C SER A 165 5.77 -14.72 -11.88
N PHE A 166 6.54 -14.17 -12.81
CA PHE A 166 6.34 -14.37 -14.25
C PHE A 166 6.26 -15.87 -14.59
N ASN A 167 7.25 -16.65 -14.18
CA ASN A 167 7.30 -18.10 -14.45
C ASN A 167 6.09 -18.85 -13.85
N ASN A 168 5.58 -18.38 -12.71
CA ASN A 168 4.38 -18.96 -12.10
C ASN A 168 3.11 -18.57 -12.88
N GLN A 169 2.99 -17.31 -13.32
CA GLN A 169 1.78 -16.82 -13.97
C GLN A 169 1.58 -17.36 -15.40
N ILE A 170 2.66 -17.58 -16.16
CA ILE A 170 2.57 -18.16 -17.51
C ILE A 170 1.98 -19.58 -17.52
N LEU A 171 2.06 -20.30 -16.38
CA LEU A 171 1.48 -21.64 -16.24
C LEU A 171 -0.05 -21.63 -16.12
N CYS A 172 -0.66 -20.44 -16.00
CA CYS A 172 -2.10 -20.22 -15.89
C CYS A 172 -2.84 -21.09 -14.86
N LYS A 173 -2.14 -21.53 -13.78
CA LYS A 173 -2.74 -22.30 -12.69
C LYS A 173 -3.68 -21.46 -11.84
N THR A 174 -4.60 -22.12 -11.13
CA THR A 174 -5.51 -21.50 -10.16
C THR A 174 -5.59 -22.34 -8.88
N LYS A 175 -4.44 -22.86 -8.44
CA LYS A 175 -4.33 -23.77 -7.30
C LYS A 175 -3.91 -23.10 -6.00
N THR A 176 -3.30 -21.92 -6.07
CA THR A 176 -2.83 -21.17 -4.90
C THR A 176 -3.38 -19.74 -4.91
N CYS A 177 -3.95 -19.34 -3.79
CA CYS A 177 -4.54 -18.02 -3.61
C CYS A 177 -3.96 -17.35 -2.36
N ILE A 178 -3.70 -16.05 -2.42
CA ILE A 178 -3.46 -15.24 -1.23
C ILE A 178 -4.67 -14.35 -0.97
N ILE A 179 -5.12 -14.29 0.29
CA ILE A 179 -6.19 -13.39 0.73
C ILE A 179 -5.58 -12.38 1.70
N ASN A 180 -5.66 -11.07 1.34
CA ASN A 180 -5.14 -9.98 2.15
C ASN A 180 -5.92 -8.69 1.91
N PHE A 181 -6.44 -8.08 2.98
CA PHE A 181 -7.19 -6.81 2.95
C PHE A 181 -6.42 -5.64 3.56
N GLY A 182 -5.11 -5.76 3.74
CA GLY A 182 -4.25 -4.74 4.34
C GLY A 182 -3.83 -5.09 5.76
N GLY A 183 -3.10 -4.17 6.40
CA GLY A 183 -2.47 -4.44 7.70
C GLY A 183 -3.39 -4.42 8.90
N ALA A 184 -4.59 -3.83 8.80
CA ALA A 184 -5.53 -3.69 9.91
C ALA A 184 -6.82 -4.50 9.72
N ASP A 185 -7.36 -4.59 8.51
CA ASP A 185 -8.64 -5.24 8.17
C ASP A 185 -9.77 -4.98 9.20
N ASN A 186 -10.04 -3.70 9.46
CA ASN A 186 -11.01 -3.27 10.47
C ASN A 186 -12.44 -3.76 10.20
N ASN A 187 -12.77 -4.05 8.95
CA ASN A 187 -14.08 -4.55 8.54
C ASN A 187 -14.21 -6.08 8.63
N ASN A 188 -13.18 -6.78 9.14
CA ASN A 188 -13.14 -8.25 9.23
C ASN A 188 -13.47 -8.95 7.89
N LEU A 189 -13.04 -8.37 6.77
CA LEU A 189 -13.30 -8.90 5.43
C LEU A 189 -12.66 -10.28 5.23
N LEU A 190 -11.46 -10.47 5.80
CA LEU A 190 -10.75 -11.76 5.75
C LEU A 190 -11.55 -12.85 6.46
N PHE A 191 -12.09 -12.58 7.66
CA PHE A 191 -12.94 -13.54 8.37
C PHE A 191 -14.19 -13.87 7.58
N SER A 192 -14.85 -12.84 7.03
CA SER A 192 -16.10 -13.00 6.28
C SER A 192 -15.91 -13.86 5.03
N ILE A 193 -14.84 -13.61 4.25
CA ILE A 193 -14.59 -14.41 3.04
C ILE A 193 -14.20 -15.85 3.39
N VAL A 194 -13.36 -16.09 4.40
CA VAL A 194 -12.96 -17.43 4.83
C VAL A 194 -14.17 -18.22 5.30
N LYS A 195 -15.03 -17.61 6.15
CA LYS A 195 -16.31 -18.21 6.58
C LYS A 195 -17.18 -18.65 5.40
N ASN A 196 -17.30 -17.81 4.36
CA ASN A 196 -18.11 -18.13 3.19
C ASN A 196 -17.47 -19.20 2.29
N ILE A 197 -16.13 -19.19 2.12
CA ILE A 197 -15.42 -20.26 1.40
C ILE A 197 -15.67 -21.62 2.06
N LEU A 198 -15.57 -21.69 3.39
CA LEU A 198 -15.83 -22.90 4.17
C LEU A 198 -17.29 -23.33 4.08
N ARG A 199 -18.22 -22.40 4.33
CA ARG A 199 -19.67 -22.64 4.31
C ARG A 199 -20.17 -23.17 2.96
N TYR A 200 -19.74 -22.53 1.88
CA TYR A 200 -20.24 -22.86 0.53
C TYR A 200 -19.48 -23.99 -0.14
N LYS A 201 -18.39 -24.48 0.50
CA LYS A 201 -17.51 -25.52 -0.04
C LYS A 201 -17.01 -25.21 -1.45
N ILE A 202 -16.71 -23.95 -1.71
CA ILE A 202 -16.14 -23.47 -2.98
C ILE A 202 -14.61 -23.52 -2.95
N PHE A 203 -13.97 -23.45 -4.13
CA PHE A 203 -12.52 -23.50 -4.30
C PHE A 203 -11.86 -24.77 -3.74
N ASN A 204 -12.48 -25.94 -3.95
CA ASN A 204 -12.03 -27.21 -3.35
C ASN A 204 -10.58 -27.59 -3.64
N ASN A 205 -10.05 -27.16 -4.80
CA ASN A 205 -8.68 -27.47 -5.24
C ASN A 205 -7.74 -26.27 -5.10
N VAL A 206 -8.06 -25.31 -4.24
CA VAL A 206 -7.23 -24.12 -3.99
C VAL A 206 -6.64 -24.18 -2.60
N PHE A 207 -5.35 -23.93 -2.49
CA PHE A 207 -4.63 -23.69 -1.24
C PHE A 207 -4.58 -22.20 -0.95
N PHE A 208 -4.86 -21.79 0.29
CA PHE A 208 -4.98 -20.40 0.68
C PHE A 208 -3.90 -19.95 1.65
N TYR A 209 -3.19 -18.88 1.31
CA TYR A 209 -2.42 -18.07 2.24
C TYR A 209 -3.31 -16.95 2.78
N LEU A 210 -3.61 -16.97 4.06
CA LEU A 210 -4.44 -15.96 4.76
C LEU A 210 -3.51 -15.02 5.50
N VAL A 211 -3.43 -13.75 5.10
CA VAL A 211 -2.56 -12.77 5.75
C VAL A 211 -3.39 -11.81 6.56
N VAL A 212 -3.26 -11.90 7.89
CA VAL A 212 -4.05 -11.11 8.86
C VAL A 212 -3.43 -9.73 9.11
N GLY A 213 -2.08 -9.64 9.08
CA GLY A 213 -1.38 -8.42 9.47
C GLY A 213 -1.23 -8.27 10.98
N HIS A 214 -1.46 -7.06 11.50
CA HIS A 214 -1.22 -6.72 12.92
C HIS A 214 -2.41 -6.99 13.87
N ASN A 215 -3.54 -7.48 13.35
CA ASN A 215 -4.77 -7.69 14.12
C ASN A 215 -4.78 -9.07 14.80
N LYS A 216 -4.35 -9.13 16.07
CA LYS A 216 -4.28 -10.39 16.85
C LYS A 216 -5.66 -11.02 17.09
N ASP A 217 -6.68 -10.20 17.32
CA ASP A 217 -8.05 -10.70 17.59
C ASP A 217 -8.63 -11.37 16.33
N LEU A 218 -8.40 -10.76 15.16
CA LEU A 218 -8.78 -11.35 13.89
C LEU A 218 -8.04 -12.67 13.64
N TYR A 219 -6.75 -12.75 14.00
CA TYR A 219 -5.97 -13.98 13.90
C TYR A 219 -6.63 -15.11 14.72
N LEU A 220 -6.94 -14.85 15.97
CA LEU A 220 -7.56 -15.86 16.86
C LEU A 220 -8.94 -16.28 16.35
N LYS A 221 -9.76 -15.34 15.87
CA LYS A 221 -11.07 -15.64 15.27
C LYS A 221 -10.96 -16.57 14.06
N ILE A 222 -10.01 -16.28 13.15
CA ILE A 222 -9.81 -17.12 11.97
C ILE A 222 -9.22 -18.47 12.35
N TYR A 223 -8.28 -18.50 13.29
CA TYR A 223 -7.69 -19.74 13.79
C TYR A 223 -8.78 -20.68 14.33
N SER A 224 -9.62 -20.18 15.24
CA SER A 224 -10.75 -20.95 15.81
C SER A 224 -11.73 -21.42 14.74
N LEU A 225 -12.03 -20.57 13.74
CA LEU A 225 -12.89 -20.96 12.61
C LEU A 225 -12.30 -22.13 11.81
N LEU A 226 -10.98 -22.12 11.56
CA LEU A 226 -10.31 -23.19 10.83
C LEU A 226 -10.22 -24.49 11.65
N GLU A 227 -9.99 -24.41 12.95
CA GLU A 227 -10.01 -25.59 13.85
C GLU A 227 -11.37 -26.28 13.83
N ASN A 228 -12.47 -25.53 13.83
CA ASN A 228 -13.82 -26.10 13.74
C ASN A 228 -14.13 -26.74 12.37
N HIS A 229 -13.22 -26.62 11.39
CA HIS A 229 -13.36 -27.20 10.05
C HIS A 229 -12.14 -28.08 9.71
N LEU A 230 -11.81 -29.03 10.58
CA LEU A 230 -10.60 -29.86 10.50
C LEU A 230 -10.39 -30.56 9.15
N SER A 231 -11.44 -31.06 8.51
CA SER A 231 -11.38 -31.69 7.17
C SER A 231 -10.85 -30.78 6.05
N ARG A 232 -10.81 -29.47 6.27
CA ARG A 232 -10.35 -28.46 5.29
C ARG A 232 -9.18 -27.61 5.79
N LYS A 233 -8.78 -27.76 7.03
CA LYS A 233 -7.71 -26.97 7.66
C LYS A 233 -6.41 -27.01 6.85
N HIS A 234 -6.06 -28.16 6.31
CA HIS A 234 -4.84 -28.34 5.51
C HIS A 234 -4.78 -27.51 4.21
N LYS A 235 -5.91 -26.92 3.78
CA LYS A 235 -5.98 -26.05 2.60
C LYS A 235 -5.70 -24.58 2.90
N PHE A 236 -5.48 -24.23 4.17
CA PHE A 236 -5.27 -22.88 4.63
C PHE A 236 -3.97 -22.76 5.41
N LYS A 237 -3.18 -21.74 5.09
CA LYS A 237 -2.02 -21.33 5.89
C LYS A 237 -2.28 -19.93 6.42
N LEU A 238 -2.55 -19.86 7.73
CA LEU A 238 -2.77 -18.61 8.43
C LEU A 238 -1.42 -17.95 8.74
N LEU A 239 -1.26 -16.69 8.32
CA LEU A 239 -0.06 -15.91 8.49
C LEU A 239 -0.42 -14.61 9.23
N ASN A 240 0.42 -14.27 10.20
CA ASN A 240 0.37 -12.97 10.86
C ASN A 240 1.07 -11.91 10.01
N VAL A 241 1.94 -11.10 10.59
CA VAL A 241 2.76 -10.14 9.87
C VAL A 241 3.78 -10.86 8.98
N VAL A 242 3.72 -10.63 7.68
CA VAL A 242 4.65 -11.20 6.70
C VAL A 242 5.76 -10.21 6.40
N LYS A 243 7.00 -10.56 6.71
CA LYS A 243 8.19 -9.70 6.49
C LYS A 243 8.53 -9.48 5.02
N ASN A 244 8.14 -10.40 4.14
CA ASN A 244 8.44 -10.37 2.71
C ASN A 244 7.19 -10.78 1.92
N MET A 245 6.26 -9.83 1.74
CA MET A 245 5.03 -10.05 0.99
C MET A 245 5.28 -10.42 -0.48
N PRO A 246 6.23 -9.79 -1.21
CA PRO A 246 6.56 -10.18 -2.58
C PRO A 246 6.93 -11.66 -2.74
N LYS A 247 7.59 -12.27 -1.73
CA LYS A 247 7.88 -13.70 -1.74
C LYS A 247 6.61 -14.56 -1.76
N ILE A 248 5.62 -14.21 -0.94
CA ILE A 248 4.36 -14.95 -0.90
C ILE A 248 3.55 -14.70 -2.17
N TYR A 249 3.45 -13.45 -2.62
CA TYR A 249 2.79 -13.15 -3.89
C TYR A 249 3.36 -13.96 -5.05
N SER A 250 4.69 -14.05 -5.16
CA SER A 250 5.35 -14.72 -6.31
C SER A 250 5.08 -16.21 -6.45
N ILE A 251 4.54 -16.87 -5.43
CA ILE A 251 4.16 -18.29 -5.46
C ILE A 251 2.64 -18.50 -5.55
N CYS A 252 1.85 -17.42 -5.52
CA CYS A 252 0.40 -17.50 -5.63
C CYS A 252 -0.04 -17.34 -7.07
N ASP A 253 -1.05 -18.10 -7.47
CA ASP A 253 -1.61 -18.05 -8.83
C ASP A 253 -2.56 -16.87 -8.99
N PHE A 254 -3.21 -16.44 -7.92
CA PHE A 254 -4.09 -15.27 -7.87
C PHE A 254 -4.25 -14.74 -6.45
N ALA A 255 -4.92 -13.61 -6.32
CA ALA A 255 -5.18 -12.99 -5.04
C ALA A 255 -6.65 -12.60 -4.87
N ILE A 256 -7.09 -12.48 -3.60
CA ILE A 256 -8.34 -11.80 -3.23
C ILE A 256 -7.99 -10.70 -2.23
N GLY A 257 -8.48 -9.48 -2.45
CA GLY A 257 -8.13 -8.38 -1.55
C GLY A 257 -8.80 -7.06 -1.86
N ALA A 258 -8.24 -5.99 -1.30
CA ALA A 258 -8.70 -4.61 -1.46
C ALA A 258 -7.78 -3.81 -2.40
N ALA A 259 -8.23 -2.62 -2.82
CA ALA A 259 -7.54 -1.73 -3.77
C ALA A 259 -6.59 -0.72 -3.11
N GLY A 260 -5.95 -1.09 -2.00
CA GLY A 260 -4.93 -0.27 -1.31
C GLY A 260 -3.51 -0.48 -1.85
N VAL A 261 -2.49 -0.07 -1.08
CA VAL A 261 -1.06 -0.19 -1.44
C VAL A 261 -0.68 -1.61 -1.89
N SER A 262 -1.19 -2.64 -1.22
CA SER A 262 -0.91 -4.04 -1.58
C SER A 262 -1.48 -4.46 -2.95
N ALA A 263 -2.47 -3.73 -3.48
CA ALA A 263 -2.97 -3.97 -4.84
C ALA A 263 -1.90 -3.64 -5.89
N TYR A 264 -1.20 -2.53 -5.73
CA TYR A 264 -0.10 -2.15 -6.63
C TYR A 264 1.04 -3.16 -6.59
N GLU A 265 1.41 -3.68 -5.41
CA GLU A 265 2.42 -4.74 -5.30
C GLU A 265 2.02 -6.00 -6.09
N ARG A 266 0.74 -6.38 -6.01
CA ARG A 266 0.20 -7.49 -6.81
C ARG A 266 0.26 -7.21 -8.31
N LEU A 267 -0.15 -6.01 -8.73
CA LEU A 267 -0.08 -5.58 -10.13
C LEU A 267 1.35 -5.61 -10.65
N MET A 268 2.32 -5.07 -9.92
CA MET A 268 3.73 -5.07 -10.31
C MET A 268 4.34 -6.47 -10.44
N LEU A 269 3.84 -7.43 -9.69
CA LEU A 269 4.21 -8.84 -9.82
C LEU A 269 3.36 -9.60 -10.84
N GLY A 270 2.37 -8.93 -11.46
CA GLY A 270 1.47 -9.56 -12.41
C GLY A 270 0.54 -10.58 -11.77
N ILE A 271 0.14 -10.41 -10.50
CA ILE A 271 -0.75 -11.34 -9.81
C ILE A 271 -2.22 -10.97 -10.09
N PRO A 272 -2.94 -11.75 -10.89
CA PRO A 272 -4.36 -11.50 -11.15
C PRO A 272 -5.15 -11.50 -9.86
N SER A 273 -6.02 -10.50 -9.69
CA SER A 273 -6.70 -10.31 -8.41
C SER A 273 -8.20 -10.15 -8.56
N ILE A 274 -8.93 -10.81 -7.67
CA ILE A 274 -10.33 -10.52 -7.38
C ILE A 274 -10.34 -9.46 -6.28
N GLN A 275 -10.99 -8.31 -6.51
CA GLN A 275 -10.99 -7.23 -5.53
C GLN A 275 -12.39 -6.77 -5.15
N ILE A 276 -12.53 -6.38 -3.88
CA ILE A 276 -13.71 -5.72 -3.32
C ILE A 276 -13.35 -4.30 -2.91
N LYS A 277 -14.28 -3.35 -3.09
CA LYS A 277 -14.15 -2.01 -2.52
C LYS A 277 -14.30 -2.10 -1.01
N ALA A 278 -13.18 -2.03 -0.29
CA ALA A 278 -13.13 -2.22 1.16
C ALA A 278 -13.33 -0.90 1.93
N TYR A 279 -12.81 0.21 1.38
CA TYR A 279 -12.79 1.52 2.03
C TYR A 279 -13.03 2.63 1.01
N ASN A 280 -13.62 3.75 1.44
CA ASN A 280 -13.96 4.88 0.56
C ASN A 280 -12.72 5.53 -0.08
N ASN A 281 -11.62 5.63 0.64
CA ASN A 281 -10.36 6.16 0.11
C ASN A 281 -9.72 5.31 -0.99
N GLN A 282 -10.22 4.09 -1.22
CA GLN A 282 -9.75 3.19 -2.29
C GLN A 282 -10.62 3.26 -3.56
N GLU A 283 -11.66 4.08 -3.56
CA GLU A 283 -12.66 4.11 -4.64
C GLU A 283 -12.05 4.46 -5.99
N TYR A 284 -11.22 5.49 -6.04
CA TYR A 284 -10.55 5.90 -7.27
C TYR A 284 -9.71 4.73 -7.83
N ASN A 285 -8.80 4.18 -7.05
CA ASN A 285 -7.94 3.10 -7.47
C ASN A 285 -8.73 1.86 -7.90
N TYR A 286 -9.78 1.50 -7.15
CA TYR A 286 -10.63 0.37 -7.47
C TYR A 286 -11.30 0.54 -8.83
N ASN A 287 -11.85 1.72 -9.13
CA ASN A 287 -12.51 2.03 -10.40
C ASN A 287 -11.50 2.04 -11.56
N GLU A 288 -10.33 2.66 -11.37
CA GLU A 288 -9.29 2.69 -12.40
C GLU A 288 -8.76 1.28 -12.72
N PHE A 289 -8.58 0.43 -11.72
CA PHE A 289 -8.17 -0.96 -11.95
C PHE A 289 -9.23 -1.75 -12.72
N LEU A 290 -10.52 -1.51 -12.47
CA LEU A 290 -11.62 -2.13 -13.20
C LEU A 290 -11.67 -1.65 -14.65
N ASN A 291 -11.66 -0.33 -14.86
CA ASN A 291 -11.73 0.28 -16.18
C ASN A 291 -10.54 -0.14 -17.06
N SER A 292 -9.37 -0.33 -16.46
CA SER A 292 -8.16 -0.80 -17.14
C SER A 292 -8.09 -2.34 -17.28
N ASN A 293 -9.11 -3.07 -16.88
CA ASN A 293 -9.15 -4.55 -16.92
C ASN A 293 -8.02 -5.23 -16.14
N LEU A 294 -7.55 -4.62 -15.05
CA LEU A 294 -6.44 -5.12 -14.24
C LEU A 294 -6.89 -6.05 -13.10
N ILE A 295 -8.19 -6.05 -12.79
CA ILE A 295 -8.77 -6.82 -11.69
C ILE A 295 -10.13 -7.42 -12.09
N ILE A 296 -10.59 -8.36 -11.27
CA ILE A 296 -11.96 -8.89 -11.30
C ILE A 296 -12.73 -8.29 -10.13
N LYS A 297 -13.90 -7.74 -10.43
CA LYS A 297 -14.82 -7.19 -9.43
C LYS A 297 -15.40 -8.28 -8.54
N LEU A 298 -15.44 -8.03 -7.23
CA LEU A 298 -16.24 -8.77 -6.26
C LEU A 298 -17.18 -7.80 -5.54
N SER A 299 -18.48 -8.00 -5.71
CA SER A 299 -19.50 -7.10 -5.12
C SER A 299 -19.76 -7.41 -3.64
N ASN A 300 -19.81 -8.70 -3.29
CA ASN A 300 -19.94 -9.20 -1.92
C ASN A 300 -19.49 -10.67 -1.85
N PHE A 301 -19.50 -11.26 -0.65
CA PHE A 301 -19.07 -12.63 -0.42
C PHE A 301 -20.17 -13.69 -0.54
N SER A 302 -21.24 -13.43 -1.30
CA SER A 302 -22.26 -14.46 -1.60
C SER A 302 -21.65 -15.57 -2.46
N LYS A 303 -22.27 -16.77 -2.40
CA LYS A 303 -21.82 -17.94 -3.19
C LYS A 303 -21.77 -17.62 -4.68
N ILE A 304 -22.83 -16.98 -5.20
CA ILE A 304 -22.95 -16.62 -6.62
C ILE A 304 -21.84 -15.66 -7.04
N ASN A 305 -21.63 -14.57 -6.28
CA ASN A 305 -20.60 -13.58 -6.62
C ASN A 305 -19.19 -14.15 -6.53
N LEU A 306 -18.89 -15.01 -5.56
CA LEU A 306 -17.60 -15.66 -5.45
C LEU A 306 -17.34 -16.62 -6.62
N LEU A 307 -18.35 -17.40 -7.03
CA LEU A 307 -18.24 -18.32 -8.17
C LEU A 307 -18.09 -17.55 -9.48
N ASN A 308 -18.88 -16.51 -9.71
CA ASN A 308 -18.80 -15.68 -10.92
C ASN A 308 -17.44 -14.96 -11.01
N ALA A 309 -16.95 -14.38 -9.91
CA ALA A 309 -15.65 -13.74 -9.89
C ALA A 309 -14.51 -14.73 -10.18
N PHE A 310 -14.58 -15.96 -9.66
CA PHE A 310 -13.61 -17.01 -9.93
C PHE A 310 -13.65 -17.53 -11.37
N SER A 311 -14.85 -17.68 -11.95
CA SER A 311 -15.02 -18.02 -13.36
C SER A 311 -14.41 -16.95 -14.26
N SER A 312 -14.75 -15.68 -14.03
CA SER A 312 -14.18 -14.54 -14.75
C SER A 312 -12.64 -14.45 -14.59
N LEU A 313 -12.12 -14.78 -13.40
CA LEU A 313 -10.68 -14.82 -13.18
C LEU A 313 -10.02 -15.89 -14.07
N LYS A 314 -10.57 -17.10 -14.12
CA LYS A 314 -10.02 -18.19 -14.96
C LYS A 314 -9.96 -17.79 -16.43
N GLU A 315 -11.00 -17.16 -16.92
CA GLU A 315 -11.10 -16.70 -18.32
C GLU A 315 -10.10 -15.58 -18.62
N LYS A 316 -10.00 -14.56 -17.74
CA LYS A 316 -9.26 -13.32 -18.00
C LYS A 316 -7.85 -13.31 -17.42
N LYS A 317 -7.45 -14.35 -16.68
CA LYS A 317 -6.22 -14.39 -15.89
C LYS A 317 -4.97 -13.98 -16.67
N TYR A 318 -4.77 -14.56 -17.85
CA TYR A 318 -3.58 -14.30 -18.65
C TYR A 318 -3.55 -12.86 -19.17
N LYS A 319 -4.68 -12.31 -19.57
CA LYS A 319 -4.82 -10.91 -19.99
C LYS A 319 -4.48 -9.95 -18.84
N ILE A 320 -5.08 -10.20 -17.65
CA ILE A 320 -4.81 -9.40 -16.45
C ILE A 320 -3.32 -9.47 -16.09
N PHE A 321 -2.73 -10.66 -16.10
CA PHE A 321 -1.30 -10.84 -15.85
C PHE A 321 -0.44 -9.98 -16.79
N LYS A 322 -0.65 -10.05 -18.11
CA LYS A 322 0.12 -9.27 -19.08
C LYS A 322 0.00 -7.76 -18.84
N LEU A 323 -1.23 -7.26 -18.70
CA LEU A 323 -1.50 -5.84 -18.49
C LEU A 323 -0.87 -5.34 -17.17
N SER A 324 -1.08 -6.07 -16.07
CA SER A 324 -0.57 -5.64 -14.77
C SER A 324 0.96 -5.75 -14.67
N PHE A 325 1.56 -6.78 -15.26
CA PHE A 325 3.00 -6.98 -15.22
C PHE A 325 3.76 -5.87 -15.97
N SER A 326 3.16 -5.21 -16.97
CA SER A 326 3.76 -4.09 -17.71
C SER A 326 3.82 -2.79 -16.90
N LEU A 327 3.05 -2.64 -15.82
CA LEU A 327 3.01 -1.41 -15.00
C LEU A 327 4.27 -1.19 -14.13
N TYR A 328 5.22 -2.11 -14.13
CA TYR A 328 6.42 -1.95 -13.31
C TYR A 328 7.40 -0.94 -13.90
N CYS A 329 7.71 0.11 -13.15
CA CYS A 329 8.79 1.04 -13.46
C CYS A 329 10.03 0.75 -12.59
N LYS A 330 11.17 0.48 -13.23
CA LYS A 330 12.43 0.12 -12.53
C LYS A 330 13.10 1.33 -11.87
N ASN A 331 12.98 2.50 -12.48
CA ASN A 331 13.78 3.69 -12.14
C ASN A 331 12.99 4.76 -11.38
N ASN A 332 11.80 4.45 -10.85
CA ASN A 332 10.94 5.44 -10.20
C ASN A 332 11.63 6.21 -9.05
N TYR A 333 12.39 5.53 -8.20
CA TYR A 333 13.09 6.18 -7.09
C TYR A 333 14.22 7.09 -7.56
N LEU A 334 14.90 6.76 -8.67
CA LEU A 334 15.92 7.63 -9.27
C LEU A 334 15.28 8.90 -9.82
N PHE A 335 14.16 8.80 -10.52
CA PHE A 335 13.43 9.98 -11.00
C PHE A 335 13.00 10.89 -9.82
N ILE A 336 12.43 10.29 -8.77
CA ILE A 336 12.05 11.05 -7.57
C ILE A 336 13.29 11.71 -6.92
N TYR A 337 14.39 10.99 -6.79
CA TYR A 337 15.63 11.52 -6.20
C TYR A 337 16.17 12.72 -6.99
N ASN A 338 16.35 12.57 -8.30
CA ASN A 338 16.91 13.62 -9.15
C ASN A 338 16.07 14.90 -9.08
N LEU A 339 14.74 14.79 -9.17
CA LEU A 339 13.86 15.95 -9.11
C LEU A 339 13.84 16.61 -7.72
N LEU A 340 14.05 15.86 -6.64
CA LEU A 340 14.07 16.43 -5.28
C LEU A 340 15.41 17.07 -4.91
N PHE A 341 16.55 16.60 -5.46
CA PHE A 341 17.88 16.92 -4.93
C PHE A 341 18.89 17.39 -5.98
N GLU A 342 18.63 17.23 -7.27
CA GLU A 342 19.56 17.57 -8.36
C GLU A 342 19.07 18.73 -9.25
N ASN A 343 17.87 19.32 -8.94
CA ASN A 343 17.33 20.50 -9.63
C ASN A 343 17.47 21.78 -8.81
#